data_f306ac6e8b61a405a72c566cf1744037
#
_entry.id   f306ac6e8b61a405a72c566cf1744037
#
_cell.length_a   1.000
_cell.length_b   1.000
_cell.length_c   1.000
_cell.angle_alpha   90.00
_cell.angle_beta   90.00
_cell.angle_gamma   90.00
#
_symmetry.space_group_name_H-M   'P 1'
#
loop_
_entity.id
_entity.type
_entity.pdbx_description
1 polymer ?
#
loop_
_entity_poly.entity_id
_entity_poly.type
_entity_poly.pdbx_seq_one_letter_code
_entity_poly.pdbx_strand_id
1 'polypeptide(L)'
;MVRLGFIGTSAIALQFADAAASTGLFKFEAVCSRRAETAEAFCSKVPFKKIYTSLSELADDTDVDAIYIASPNSLHYEQALMMLEHKKHVLCEKPMTTALSQHRTLLDTAKKCAVL
;
A
#
# COMPACT_ATOMS: atom_id res chain seq x y z
N MET A 1 7.46 10.18 -11.95
CA MET A 1 7.07 10.08 -10.53
C MET A 1 6.37 8.75 -10.26
N VAL A 2 6.63 8.18 -9.09
CA VAL A 2 5.94 6.96 -8.66
C VAL A 2 4.58 7.32 -8.10
N ARG A 3 3.53 6.65 -8.59
CA ARG A 3 2.16 6.89 -8.13
C ARG A 3 1.85 5.89 -7.02
N LEU A 4 1.70 6.42 -5.80
CA LEU A 4 1.54 5.62 -4.59
C LEU A 4 0.08 5.38 -4.24
N GLY A 5 -0.22 4.13 -3.83
CA GLY A 5 -1.45 3.79 -3.13
C GLY A 5 -1.10 3.41 -1.69
N PHE A 6 -1.96 3.76 -0.75
CA PHE A 6 -1.79 3.40 0.66
C PHE A 6 -2.86 2.43 1.08
N ILE A 7 -2.48 1.43 1.87
CA ILE A 7 -3.43 0.59 2.61
C ILE A 7 -3.25 0.90 4.07
N GLY A 8 -4.27 1.47 4.70
CA GLY A 8 -4.24 1.88 6.10
C GLY A 8 -4.01 3.37 6.27
N THR A 9 -4.49 3.90 7.39
CA THR A 9 -4.51 5.33 7.69
C THR A 9 -3.93 5.62 9.07
N SER A 10 -3.00 4.80 9.53
CA SER A 10 -2.39 4.90 10.87
C SER A 10 -1.45 6.10 10.99
N ALA A 11 -1.00 6.35 12.22
CA ALA A 11 -0.02 7.41 12.47
C ALA A 11 1.29 7.16 11.72
N ILE A 12 1.71 5.90 11.57
CA ILE A 12 2.93 5.58 10.83
C ILE A 12 2.74 5.82 9.33
N ALA A 13 1.52 5.60 8.82
CA ALA A 13 1.21 5.94 7.43
C ALA A 13 1.36 7.44 7.19
N LEU A 14 0.91 8.26 8.15
CA LEU A 14 1.06 9.71 8.06
C LEU A 14 2.54 10.12 8.06
N GLN A 15 3.36 9.50 8.91
CA GLN A 15 4.80 9.77 8.96
C GLN A 15 5.46 9.42 7.62
N PHE A 16 5.11 8.28 7.04
CA PHE A 16 5.65 7.89 5.75
C PHE A 16 5.22 8.86 4.65
N ALA A 17 3.96 9.29 4.66
CA ALA A 17 3.45 10.24 3.68
C ALA A 17 4.22 11.57 3.74
N ASP A 18 4.48 12.07 4.95
CA ASP A 18 5.25 13.30 5.13
C ASP A 18 6.67 13.15 4.58
N ALA A 19 7.32 12.03 4.87
CA ALA A 19 8.66 11.75 4.38
C ALA A 19 8.67 11.62 2.85
N ALA A 20 7.71 10.91 2.28
CA ALA A 20 7.61 10.73 0.84
C ALA A 20 7.34 12.07 0.12
N ALA A 21 6.47 12.90 0.69
CA ALA A 21 6.16 14.21 0.13
C ALA A 21 7.40 15.10 0.05
N SER A 22 8.29 15.02 1.05
CA SER A 22 9.49 15.85 1.10
C SER A 22 10.50 15.51 -0.01
N THR A 23 10.43 14.31 -0.60
CA THR A 23 11.35 13.91 -1.67
C THR A 23 10.96 14.47 -3.04
N GLY A 24 9.68 14.80 -3.24
CA GLY A 24 9.16 15.22 -4.54
C GLY A 24 9.11 14.13 -5.61
N LEU A 25 9.32 12.87 -5.22
CA LEU A 25 9.39 11.74 -6.16
C LEU A 25 8.08 10.96 -6.28
N PHE A 26 7.09 11.25 -5.43
CA PHE A 26 5.86 10.47 -5.33
C PHE A 26 4.63 11.31 -5.56
N LYS A 27 3.62 10.68 -6.16
CA LYS A 27 2.25 11.20 -6.21
C LYS A 27 1.38 10.34 -5.32
N PHE A 28 0.50 10.97 -4.55
CA PHE A 28 -0.45 10.26 -3.70
C PHE A 28 -1.71 9.98 -4.51
N GLU A 29 -1.78 8.80 -5.12
CA GLU A 29 -2.84 8.47 -6.08
C GLU A 29 -4.10 7.96 -5.40
N ALA A 30 -3.97 7.02 -4.45
CA ALA A 30 -5.12 6.39 -3.83
C ALA A 30 -4.85 5.98 -2.40
N VAL A 31 -5.89 6.00 -1.56
CA VAL A 31 -5.83 5.46 -0.20
C VAL A 31 -6.98 4.49 -0.02
N CYS A 32 -6.69 3.34 0.60
CA CYS A 32 -7.67 2.31 0.89
C CYS A 32 -7.78 2.14 2.40
N SER A 33 -9.01 2.16 2.91
CA SER A 33 -9.33 1.93 4.31
C SER A 33 -10.61 1.10 4.38
N ARG A 34 -10.80 0.39 5.50
CA ARG A 34 -12.04 -0.38 5.69
C ARG A 34 -13.28 0.51 5.67
N ARG A 35 -13.13 1.77 6.08
CA ARG A 35 -14.24 2.72 6.22
C ARG A 35 -13.91 3.99 5.45
N ALA A 36 -14.89 4.48 4.71
CA ALA A 36 -14.71 5.69 3.94
C ALA A 36 -14.36 6.88 4.84
N GLU A 37 -14.94 6.95 6.04
CA GLU A 37 -14.71 8.06 6.96
C GLU A 37 -13.24 8.17 7.38
N THR A 38 -12.58 7.04 7.65
CA THR A 38 -11.16 7.06 8.05
C THR A 38 -10.26 7.47 6.89
N ALA A 39 -10.61 7.05 5.67
CA ALA A 39 -9.87 7.46 4.48
C ALA A 39 -10.06 8.96 4.21
N GLU A 40 -11.26 9.47 4.34
CA GLU A 40 -11.56 10.89 4.17
C GLU A 40 -10.83 11.75 5.21
N ALA A 41 -10.81 11.32 6.45
CA ALA A 41 -10.09 12.00 7.51
C ALA A 41 -8.58 12.05 7.24
N PHE A 42 -8.04 10.95 6.71
CA PHE A 42 -6.62 10.88 6.33
C PHE A 42 -6.33 11.83 5.16
N CYS A 43 -7.24 11.90 4.19
CA CYS A 43 -7.09 12.79 3.03
C CYS A 43 -7.12 14.27 3.40
N SER A 44 -7.68 14.64 4.56
CA SER A 44 -7.61 16.01 5.02
C SER A 44 -6.17 16.43 5.39
N LYS A 45 -5.30 15.45 5.67
CA LYS A 45 -3.90 15.67 6.02
C LYS A 45 -2.97 15.36 4.83
N VAL A 46 -3.32 14.37 4.02
CA VAL A 46 -2.54 13.96 2.85
C VAL A 46 -3.50 13.86 1.67
N PRO A 47 -3.39 14.72 0.67
CA PRO A 47 -4.39 14.82 -0.41
C PRO A 47 -4.22 13.69 -1.44
N PHE A 48 -4.91 12.58 -1.22
CA PHE A 48 -4.99 11.52 -2.20
C PHE A 48 -6.04 11.84 -3.25
N LYS A 49 -5.80 11.39 -4.47
CA LYS A 49 -6.71 11.62 -5.59
C LYS A 49 -7.96 10.76 -5.52
N LYS A 50 -7.84 9.53 -5.01
CA LYS A 50 -8.92 8.54 -4.94
C LYS A 50 -9.01 7.90 -3.57
N ILE A 51 -10.22 7.47 -3.19
CA ILE A 51 -10.48 6.75 -1.95
C ILE A 51 -11.14 5.43 -2.30
N TYR A 52 -10.60 4.33 -1.77
CA TYR A 52 -11.17 3.00 -1.92
C TYR A 52 -11.49 2.38 -0.57
N THR A 53 -12.54 1.58 -0.52
CA THR A 53 -12.86 0.72 0.63
C THR A 53 -12.69 -0.75 0.29
N SER A 54 -12.34 -1.07 -0.95
CA SER A 54 -12.10 -2.42 -1.43
C SER A 54 -10.66 -2.58 -1.89
N LEU A 55 -9.96 -3.60 -1.37
CA LEU A 55 -8.59 -3.91 -1.77
C LEU A 55 -8.50 -4.31 -3.25
N SER A 56 -9.51 -5.05 -3.75
CA SER A 56 -9.49 -5.47 -5.14
C SER A 56 -9.63 -4.27 -6.09
N GLU A 57 -10.40 -3.27 -5.74
CA GLU A 57 -10.49 -2.05 -6.54
C GLU A 57 -9.15 -1.31 -6.59
N LEU A 58 -8.46 -1.23 -5.45
CA LEU A 58 -7.12 -0.64 -5.41
C LEU A 58 -6.14 -1.44 -6.24
N ALA A 59 -6.17 -2.77 -6.14
CA ALA A 59 -5.28 -3.66 -6.88
C ALA A 59 -5.48 -3.55 -8.39
N ASP A 60 -6.72 -3.31 -8.81
CA ASP A 60 -7.06 -3.18 -10.24
C ASP A 60 -6.80 -1.78 -10.81
N ASP A 61 -6.44 -0.81 -9.97
CA ASP A 61 -6.22 0.56 -10.43
C ASP A 61 -4.88 0.67 -11.18
N THR A 62 -4.95 0.81 -12.49
CA THR A 62 -3.76 0.90 -13.34
C THR A 62 -2.98 2.20 -13.17
N ASP A 63 -3.56 3.19 -12.50
CA ASP A 63 -2.87 4.44 -12.21
C ASP A 63 -1.97 4.38 -10.98
N VAL A 64 -1.99 3.26 -10.24
CA VAL A 64 -1.17 3.05 -9.04
C VAL A 64 0.01 2.15 -9.38
N ASP A 65 1.22 2.63 -9.13
CA ASP A 65 2.46 1.90 -9.43
C ASP A 65 2.96 1.10 -8.23
N ALA A 66 2.83 1.65 -7.04
CA ALA A 66 3.36 1.06 -5.81
C ALA A 66 2.37 1.21 -4.67
N ILE A 67 2.40 0.25 -3.76
CA ILE A 67 1.51 0.22 -2.60
C ILE A 67 2.34 0.25 -1.33
N TYR A 68 1.99 1.18 -0.42
CA TYR A 68 2.52 1.21 0.93
C TYR A 68 1.50 0.60 1.88
N ILE A 69 1.89 -0.44 2.61
CA ILE A 69 1.00 -1.18 3.50
C ILE A 69 1.32 -0.81 4.95
N ALA A 70 0.37 -0.16 5.62
CA ALA A 70 0.47 0.24 7.02
C ALA A 70 -0.77 -0.20 7.80
N SER A 71 -1.39 -1.29 7.38
CA SER A 71 -2.53 -1.91 8.04
C SER A 71 -2.09 -2.75 9.23
N PRO A 72 -3.02 -3.34 10.03
CA PRO A 72 -2.65 -4.24 11.11
C PRO A 72 -1.77 -5.40 10.63
N ASN A 73 -0.79 -5.80 11.46
CA ASN A 73 0.21 -6.79 11.10
C ASN A 73 -0.35 -8.11 10.58
N SER A 74 -1.47 -8.55 11.13
CA SER A 74 -2.11 -9.81 10.72
C SER A 74 -2.58 -9.83 9.27
N LEU A 75 -2.72 -8.67 8.64
CA LEU A 75 -3.20 -8.53 7.27
C LEU A 75 -2.09 -8.32 6.25
N HIS A 76 -0.86 -8.08 6.70
CA HIS A 76 0.24 -7.70 5.81
C HIS A 76 0.52 -8.73 4.72
N TYR A 77 0.56 -10.01 5.08
CA TYR A 77 0.87 -11.07 4.12
C TYR A 77 -0.15 -11.11 2.97
N GLU A 78 -1.44 -11.18 3.32
CA GLU A 78 -2.51 -11.31 2.33
C GLU A 78 -2.56 -10.09 1.42
N GLN A 79 -2.43 -8.91 2.00
CA GLN A 79 -2.47 -7.67 1.25
C GLN A 79 -1.26 -7.53 0.33
N ALA A 80 -0.06 -7.84 0.83
CA ALA A 80 1.15 -7.78 0.03
C ALA A 80 1.09 -8.76 -1.13
N LEU A 81 0.63 -10.00 -0.88
CA LEU A 81 0.52 -11.01 -1.92
C LEU A 81 -0.45 -10.57 -3.03
N MET A 82 -1.62 -10.06 -2.65
CA MET A 82 -2.61 -9.56 -3.61
C MET A 82 -2.01 -8.47 -4.51
N MET A 83 -1.31 -7.50 -3.92
CA MET A 83 -0.74 -6.39 -4.68
C MET A 83 0.38 -6.84 -5.60
N LEU A 84 1.24 -7.75 -5.14
CA LEU A 84 2.31 -8.31 -5.98
C LEU A 84 1.72 -9.09 -7.16
N GLU A 85 0.66 -9.86 -6.94
CA GLU A 85 0.00 -10.60 -8.00
C GLU A 85 -0.64 -9.68 -9.04
N HIS A 86 -1.00 -8.48 -8.65
CA HIS A 86 -1.49 -7.45 -9.56
C HIS A 86 -0.37 -6.57 -10.13
N LYS A 87 0.88 -7.02 -9.99
CA LYS A 87 2.08 -6.39 -10.55
C LYS A 87 2.34 -4.99 -10.01
N LYS A 88 2.00 -4.79 -8.73
CA LYS A 88 2.32 -3.56 -8.03
C LYS A 88 3.59 -3.74 -7.18
N HIS A 89 4.43 -2.74 -7.13
CA HIS A 89 5.55 -2.72 -6.19
C HIS A 89 4.97 -2.55 -4.78
N VAL A 90 5.58 -3.19 -3.79
CA VAL A 90 5.06 -3.18 -2.42
C VAL A 90 6.12 -2.72 -1.44
N LEU A 91 5.74 -1.76 -0.60
CA LEU A 91 6.47 -1.35 0.59
C LEU A 91 5.59 -1.70 1.78
N CYS A 92 6.07 -2.57 2.67
CA CYS A 92 5.27 -3.07 3.78
C CYS A 92 5.97 -2.77 5.10
N GLU A 93 5.20 -2.25 6.06
CA GLU A 93 5.71 -2.03 7.41
C GLU A 93 6.02 -3.36 8.10
N LYS A 94 7.00 -3.33 9.00
CA LYS A 94 7.39 -4.51 9.76
C LYS A 94 6.38 -4.82 10.86
N PRO A 95 6.18 -6.10 11.19
CA PRO A 95 6.68 -7.26 10.46
C PRO A 95 5.87 -7.51 9.18
N MET A 96 6.56 -7.84 8.09
CA MET A 96 5.90 -8.13 6.82
C MET A 96 5.08 -9.42 6.91
N THR A 97 5.63 -10.43 7.54
CA THR A 97 4.96 -11.70 7.77
C THR A 97 5.34 -12.24 9.14
N THR A 98 4.57 -13.25 9.60
CA THR A 98 4.84 -13.92 10.87
C THR A 98 5.47 -15.29 10.68
N ALA A 99 5.64 -15.77 9.44
CA ALA A 99 6.19 -17.07 9.13
C ALA A 99 7.17 -16.98 7.96
N LEU A 100 8.24 -17.77 8.03
CA LEU A 100 9.27 -17.80 6.99
C LEU A 100 8.70 -18.25 5.64
N SER A 101 7.78 -19.22 5.65
CA SER A 101 7.15 -19.70 4.41
C SER A 101 6.36 -18.61 3.70
N GLN A 102 5.68 -17.75 4.45
CA GLN A 102 4.97 -16.61 3.89
C GLN A 102 5.94 -15.60 3.27
N HIS A 103 7.04 -15.35 3.96
CA HIS A 103 8.07 -14.42 3.45
C HIS A 103 8.63 -14.92 2.12
N ARG A 104 8.92 -16.22 2.01
CA ARG A 104 9.40 -16.82 0.76
C ARG A 104 8.38 -16.70 -0.35
N THR A 105 7.09 -16.93 -0.04
CA THR A 105 6.03 -16.80 -1.03
C THR A 105 5.97 -15.39 -1.60
N LEU A 106 6.10 -14.37 -0.74
CA LEU A 106 6.12 -12.98 -1.19
C LEU A 106 7.31 -12.69 -2.11
N LEU A 107 8.49 -13.16 -1.76
CA LEU A 107 9.69 -12.96 -2.57
C LEU A 107 9.57 -13.65 -3.92
N ASP A 108 9.08 -14.89 -3.94
CA ASP A 108 8.90 -15.64 -5.18
C ASP A 108 7.86 -14.99 -6.08
N THR A 109 6.76 -14.50 -5.49
CA THR A 109 5.71 -13.80 -6.23
C THR A 109 6.25 -12.51 -6.83
N ALA A 110 7.05 -11.76 -6.08
CA ALA A 110 7.65 -10.53 -6.57
C ALA A 110 8.54 -10.80 -7.79
N LYS A 111 9.35 -11.86 -7.74
CA LYS A 111 10.20 -12.26 -8.87
C LYS A 111 9.36 -12.66 -10.09
N LYS A 112 8.32 -13.45 -9.87
CA LYS A 112 7.46 -13.96 -10.93
C LYS A 112 6.74 -12.83 -11.65
N CYS A 113 6.33 -11.80 -10.91
CA CYS A 113 5.61 -10.65 -11.46
C CYS A 113 6.52 -9.50 -11.88
N ALA A 114 7.82 -9.64 -11.70
CA ALA A 114 8.85 -8.64 -12.02
C ALA A 114 8.62 -7.31 -11.29
N VAL A 115 8.29 -7.38 -10.00
CA VAL A 115 8.12 -6.21 -9.13
C VAL A 115 9.00 -6.34 -7.89
N LEU A 116 9.10 -5.28 -7.11
CA LEU A 116 9.92 -5.23 -5.90
C LEU A 116 9.14 -5.54 -4.63
#